data_d94a8b203f3e9642f6b164ac64ae4b39
#
_entry.id   d94a8b203f3e9642f6b164ac64ae4b39
#
_cell.length_a   1.000
_cell.length_b   1.000
_cell.length_c   1.000
_cell.angle_alpha   90.00
_cell.angle_beta   90.00
_cell.angle_gamma   90.00
#
_symmetry.space_group_name_H-M   'P 1'
#
loop_
_entity.id
_entity.type
_entity.pdbx_description
1 polymer ?
#
loop_
_entity_poly.entity_id
_entity_poly.type
_entity_poly.pdbx_seq_one_letter_code
_entity_poly.pdbx_strand_id
1 'polypeptide(L)'
;AFRKPHMSLRISLGCTCLFLLTVAAAPALAEDSGKYREFTLGSTVASVLELTGSRPSELRTVHERPSVLQELVWRPRYSAGRALPDVDPVNEIVFRFSDDRLYSIAVYYDRARTAGLTHDDLIRVLNDLYGAPLAAAKHHSGVARFAPSDAAMPIATWEQGDTMVTLSWSDYRAGYVLVVMSQVRESAASLATAAAVALDEREAPAREEARRKKDAEDQKAAEERARETNKGAFRP
;
A
#
# COMPACT_ATOMS: atom_id res chain seq x y z
N ALA A 1 26.79 9.01 97.90
CA ALA A 1 26.43 9.90 96.82
C ALA A 1 26.78 9.22 95.48
N PHE A 2 25.83 8.54 94.85
CA PHE A 2 26.03 8.00 93.52
C PHE A 2 24.82 8.45 92.67
N ARG A 3 25.08 9.23 91.67
CA ARG A 3 24.17 9.79 90.71
C ARG A 3 24.03 8.84 89.52
N LYS A 4 22.85 8.35 89.21
CA LYS A 4 22.51 7.58 88.00
C LYS A 4 22.31 8.51 86.82
N PRO A 5 22.81 8.17 85.62
CA PRO A 5 22.47 8.90 84.42
C PRO A 5 21.18 8.29 83.77
N HIS A 6 20.27 9.20 83.41
CA HIS A 6 19.07 8.89 82.62
C HIS A 6 19.48 8.69 81.14
N MET A 7 19.15 7.53 80.61
CA MET A 7 19.29 7.22 79.21
C MET A 7 17.97 7.51 78.49
N SER A 8 17.93 8.58 77.74
CA SER A 8 16.77 8.97 76.92
C SER A 8 16.75 8.24 75.59
N LEU A 9 15.80 7.35 75.43
CA LEU A 9 15.50 6.60 74.20
C LEU A 9 14.83 7.56 73.21
N ARG A 10 15.56 7.94 72.12
CA ARG A 10 14.99 8.67 71.00
C ARG A 10 14.39 7.65 70.01
N ILE A 11 13.05 7.62 69.95
CA ILE A 11 12.30 6.88 68.92
C ILE A 11 12.32 7.74 67.67
N SER A 12 13.09 7.28 66.65
CA SER A 12 13.10 7.86 65.29
C SER A 12 11.90 7.28 64.51
N LEU A 13 10.92 8.17 64.29
CA LEU A 13 9.72 7.86 63.45
C LEU A 13 10.14 7.95 61.98
N GLY A 14 10.51 6.79 61.38
CA GLY A 14 10.79 6.71 59.93
C GLY A 14 9.50 6.84 59.14
N CYS A 15 9.36 7.96 58.45
CA CYS A 15 8.27 8.21 57.51
C CYS A 15 8.60 7.45 56.21
N THR A 16 8.03 6.23 56.03
CA THR A 16 8.15 5.45 54.79
C THR A 16 7.13 6.00 53.79
N CYS A 17 7.56 6.91 52.90
CA CYS A 17 6.76 7.33 51.75
C CYS A 17 6.66 6.18 50.75
N LEU A 18 5.53 5.50 50.77
CA LEU A 18 5.18 4.50 49.74
C LEU A 18 4.77 5.26 48.47
N PHE A 19 5.70 5.38 47.50
CA PHE A 19 5.43 5.88 46.17
C PHE A 19 4.63 4.82 45.41
N LEU A 20 3.29 4.98 45.35
CA LEU A 20 2.44 4.23 44.42
C LEU A 20 2.75 4.72 43.00
N LEU A 21 3.55 3.94 42.26
CA LEU A 21 3.69 4.08 40.81
C LEU A 21 2.35 3.64 40.19
N THR A 22 1.47 4.58 39.90
CA THR A 22 0.34 4.35 39.02
C THR A 22 0.89 4.25 37.60
N VAL A 23 1.12 3.01 37.13
CA VAL A 23 1.29 2.74 35.71
C VAL A 23 -0.06 3.05 35.06
N ALA A 24 -0.16 4.23 34.47
CA ALA A 24 -1.25 4.54 33.56
C ALA A 24 -1.10 3.59 32.36
N ALA A 25 -1.93 2.52 32.33
CA ALA A 25 -2.13 1.74 31.13
C ALA A 25 -2.67 2.72 30.07
N ALA A 26 -1.82 3.16 29.16
CA ALA A 26 -2.25 3.82 27.95
C ALA A 26 -3.23 2.85 27.26
N PRO A 27 -4.42 3.28 26.85
CA PRO A 27 -5.28 2.42 26.07
C PRO A 27 -4.50 2.02 24.82
N ALA A 28 -4.30 0.71 24.62
CA ALA A 28 -3.85 0.15 23.37
C ALA A 28 -4.98 0.37 22.34
N LEU A 29 -5.10 1.61 21.86
CA LEU A 29 -6.03 1.97 20.82
C LEU A 29 -5.30 1.81 19.49
N ALA A 30 -5.84 0.86 18.72
CA ALA A 30 -5.73 0.80 17.27
C ALA A 30 -4.38 0.35 16.68
N GLU A 31 -3.95 -0.89 16.95
CA GLU A 31 -3.00 -1.60 16.07
C GLU A 31 -3.65 -2.09 14.76
N ASP A 32 -4.96 -1.96 14.59
CA ASP A 32 -5.72 -2.62 13.50
C ASP A 32 -6.15 -1.68 12.36
N SER A 33 -5.89 -0.38 12.44
CA SER A 33 -6.36 0.59 11.44
C SER A 33 -5.72 0.45 10.07
N GLY A 34 -4.50 -0.06 9.99
CA GLY A 34 -3.75 -0.30 8.76
C GLY A 34 -4.02 -1.67 8.14
N LYS A 35 -5.23 -2.23 8.31
CA LYS A 35 -5.53 -3.60 7.92
C LYS A 35 -6.81 -3.70 7.10
N TYR A 36 -6.78 -4.57 6.11
CA TYR A 36 -7.96 -5.06 5.43
C TYR A 36 -7.96 -6.58 5.46
N ARG A 37 -8.86 -7.18 6.25
CA ARG A 37 -8.87 -8.63 6.54
C ARG A 37 -7.51 -9.08 7.10
N GLU A 38 -6.86 -10.06 6.46
CA GLU A 38 -5.52 -10.56 6.82
C GLU A 38 -4.35 -9.69 6.30
N PHE A 39 -4.62 -8.73 5.42
CA PHE A 39 -3.59 -7.89 4.81
C PHE A 39 -3.32 -6.66 5.66
N THR A 40 -2.08 -6.49 6.09
CA THR A 40 -1.65 -5.36 6.95
C THR A 40 -0.68 -4.46 6.19
N LEU A 41 -0.87 -3.14 6.26
CA LEU A 41 0.09 -2.18 5.71
C LEU A 41 1.48 -2.39 6.34
N GLY A 42 2.54 -2.24 5.54
CA GLY A 42 3.92 -2.52 5.95
C GLY A 42 4.36 -3.97 5.79
N SER A 43 3.45 -4.91 5.49
CA SER A 43 3.81 -6.29 5.14
C SER A 43 4.73 -6.35 3.92
N THR A 44 5.54 -7.41 3.83
CA THR A 44 6.42 -7.64 2.69
C THR A 44 5.65 -8.17 1.48
N VAL A 45 6.22 -8.03 0.30
CA VAL A 45 5.72 -8.68 -0.93
C VAL A 45 5.54 -10.18 -0.71
N ALA A 46 6.54 -10.85 -0.12
CA ALA A 46 6.50 -12.29 0.12
C ALA A 46 5.31 -12.72 0.98
N SER A 47 5.01 -11.96 2.05
CA SER A 47 3.85 -12.24 2.92
C SER A 47 2.52 -12.11 2.17
N VAL A 48 2.38 -11.10 1.30
CA VAL A 48 1.15 -10.91 0.53
C VAL A 48 0.99 -11.98 -0.56
N LEU A 49 2.10 -12.37 -1.23
CA LEU A 49 2.08 -13.49 -2.19
C LEU A 49 1.65 -14.80 -1.52
N GLU A 50 2.15 -15.08 -0.31
CA GLU A 50 1.75 -16.26 0.45
C GLU A 50 0.26 -16.25 0.81
N LEU A 51 -0.25 -15.11 1.33
CA LEU A 51 -1.66 -14.96 1.70
C LEU A 51 -2.62 -15.07 0.51
N THR A 52 -2.22 -14.57 -0.66
CA THR A 52 -3.02 -14.63 -1.88
C THR A 52 -2.86 -15.93 -2.67
N GLY A 53 -1.79 -16.68 -2.40
CA GLY A 53 -1.38 -17.81 -3.22
C GLY A 53 -0.88 -17.40 -4.62
N SER A 54 -0.51 -16.13 -4.80
CA SER A 54 -0.02 -15.59 -6.06
C SER A 54 1.46 -15.94 -6.27
N ARG A 55 1.86 -16.02 -7.54
CA ARG A 55 3.25 -16.30 -7.92
C ARG A 55 4.04 -14.99 -8.04
N PRO A 56 5.36 -15.00 -7.79
CA PRO A 56 6.21 -13.83 -7.99
C PRO A 56 6.13 -13.23 -9.41
N SER A 57 5.83 -14.06 -10.42
CA SER A 57 5.66 -13.62 -11.81
C SER A 57 4.39 -12.80 -12.05
N GLU A 58 3.44 -12.78 -11.13
CA GLU A 58 2.23 -11.97 -11.17
C GLU A 58 2.45 -10.56 -10.59
N LEU A 59 3.57 -10.36 -9.89
CA LEU A 59 3.99 -9.06 -9.39
C LEU A 59 4.56 -8.23 -10.53
N ARG A 60 3.97 -7.07 -10.76
CA ARG A 60 4.41 -6.12 -11.79
C ARG A 60 5.30 -5.04 -11.18
N THR A 61 6.52 -4.88 -11.66
CA THR A 61 7.33 -3.71 -11.33
C THR A 61 6.89 -2.53 -12.20
N VAL A 62 6.50 -1.44 -11.55
CA VAL A 62 6.06 -0.19 -12.19
C VAL A 62 7.27 0.72 -12.43
N HIS A 63 8.11 0.88 -11.41
CA HIS A 63 9.37 1.61 -11.46
C HIS A 63 10.44 0.86 -10.68
N GLU A 64 11.68 0.89 -11.18
CA GLU A 64 12.83 0.28 -10.51
C GLU A 64 13.70 1.30 -9.79
N ARG A 65 13.57 2.58 -10.16
CA ARG A 65 14.38 3.70 -9.67
C ARG A 65 13.54 4.97 -9.55
N PRO A 66 13.78 5.84 -8.56
CA PRO A 66 14.75 5.73 -7.45
C PRO A 66 14.34 4.74 -6.36
N SER A 67 13.07 4.35 -6.29
CA SER A 67 12.52 3.31 -5.43
C SER A 67 11.89 2.22 -6.28
N VAL A 68 11.89 0.99 -5.76
CA VAL A 68 11.21 -0.13 -6.42
C VAL A 68 9.72 -0.04 -6.11
N LEU A 69 8.92 0.38 -7.09
CA LEU A 69 7.47 0.42 -6.99
C LEU A 69 6.87 -0.79 -7.71
N GLN A 70 6.06 -1.55 -6.98
CA GLN A 70 5.49 -2.79 -7.49
C GLN A 70 3.98 -2.84 -7.22
N GLU A 71 3.28 -3.61 -8.05
CA GLU A 71 1.85 -3.80 -7.96
C GLU A 71 1.50 -5.27 -8.17
N LEU A 72 0.63 -5.80 -7.30
CA LEU A 72 0.02 -7.11 -7.44
C LEU A 72 -1.49 -6.93 -7.60
N VAL A 73 -2.06 -7.49 -8.66
CA VAL A 73 -3.49 -7.53 -8.89
C VAL A 73 -4.00 -8.94 -8.57
N TRP A 74 -4.79 -9.07 -7.51
CA TRP A 74 -5.37 -10.34 -7.10
C TRP A 74 -6.87 -10.37 -7.36
N ARG A 75 -7.29 -11.37 -8.15
CA ARG A 75 -8.69 -11.65 -8.46
C ARG A 75 -9.08 -12.99 -7.85
N PRO A 76 -9.61 -13.01 -6.62
CA PRO A 76 -9.77 -14.26 -5.85
C PRO A 76 -10.63 -15.30 -6.52
N ARG A 77 -11.58 -14.91 -7.37
CA ARG A 77 -12.45 -15.84 -8.12
C ARG A 77 -11.75 -16.52 -9.30
N TYR A 78 -10.66 -15.92 -9.79
CA TYR A 78 -9.94 -16.39 -10.98
C TYR A 78 -8.51 -16.82 -10.67
N SER A 79 -8.08 -16.68 -9.43
CA SER A 79 -6.74 -17.05 -9.02
C SER A 79 -6.65 -18.55 -8.77
N ALA A 80 -5.59 -19.18 -9.26
CA ALA A 80 -5.32 -20.60 -8.99
C ALA A 80 -4.92 -20.85 -7.51
N GLY A 81 -4.65 -19.79 -6.75
CA GLY A 81 -4.30 -19.83 -5.34
C GLY A 81 -5.53 -19.84 -4.43
N ARG A 82 -5.55 -18.92 -3.45
CA ARG A 82 -6.66 -18.84 -2.49
C ARG A 82 -7.90 -18.20 -3.11
N ALA A 83 -8.97 -18.97 -3.25
CA ALA A 83 -10.28 -18.48 -3.67
C ALA A 83 -11.07 -17.94 -2.46
N LEU A 84 -11.83 -16.87 -2.67
CA LEU A 84 -12.84 -16.42 -1.71
C LEU A 84 -14.18 -17.15 -1.95
N PRO A 85 -15.04 -17.24 -0.92
CA PRO A 85 -16.38 -17.80 -1.10
C PRO A 85 -17.18 -17.07 -2.20
N ASP A 86 -18.05 -17.77 -2.90
CA ASP A 86 -18.86 -17.19 -3.97
C ASP A 86 -19.75 -16.01 -3.53
N VAL A 87 -20.10 -15.97 -2.24
CA VAL A 87 -20.88 -14.87 -1.64
C VAL A 87 -20.03 -13.63 -1.33
N ASP A 88 -18.72 -13.74 -1.38
CA ASP A 88 -17.83 -12.63 -1.08
C ASP A 88 -17.98 -11.51 -2.10
N PRO A 89 -18.19 -10.25 -1.66
CA PRO A 89 -18.40 -9.13 -2.57
C PRO A 89 -17.11 -8.65 -3.26
N VAL A 90 -15.93 -9.14 -2.89
CA VAL A 90 -14.67 -8.72 -3.49
C VAL A 90 -14.52 -9.28 -4.91
N ASN A 91 -14.30 -8.38 -5.86
CA ASN A 91 -13.98 -8.73 -7.24
C ASN A 91 -12.48 -8.76 -7.50
N GLU A 92 -11.79 -7.72 -7.05
CA GLU A 92 -10.35 -7.52 -7.29
C GLU A 92 -9.74 -6.76 -6.10
N ILE A 93 -8.52 -7.11 -5.75
CA ILE A 93 -7.69 -6.32 -4.82
C ILE A 93 -6.39 -5.96 -5.53
N VAL A 94 -6.03 -4.69 -5.47
CA VAL A 94 -4.75 -4.18 -5.96
C VAL A 94 -3.88 -3.82 -4.76
N PHE A 95 -2.75 -4.50 -4.63
CA PHE A 95 -1.74 -4.23 -3.61
C PHE A 95 -0.60 -3.44 -4.23
N ARG A 96 -0.19 -2.35 -3.57
CA ARG A 96 0.92 -1.51 -4.02
C ARG A 96 2.03 -1.50 -2.99
N PHE A 97 3.25 -1.71 -3.47
CA PHE A 97 4.45 -1.82 -2.65
C PHE A 97 5.47 -0.75 -3.06
N SER A 98 6.17 -0.23 -2.06
CA SER A 98 7.36 0.60 -2.22
C SER A 98 8.48 -0.04 -1.41
N ASP A 99 9.59 -0.37 -2.08
CA ASP A 99 10.77 -1.00 -1.48
C ASP A 99 10.39 -2.20 -0.58
N ASP A 100 9.66 -3.17 -1.15
CA ASP A 100 9.18 -4.40 -0.50
C ASP A 100 8.15 -4.17 0.63
N ARG A 101 7.54 -2.98 0.74
CA ARG A 101 6.56 -2.69 1.81
C ARG A 101 5.21 -2.30 1.23
N LEU A 102 4.17 -3.03 1.66
CA LEU A 102 2.79 -2.75 1.31
C LEU A 102 2.38 -1.38 1.87
N TYR A 103 1.98 -0.47 0.99
CA TYR A 103 1.55 0.85 1.42
C TYR A 103 0.11 1.19 1.05
N SER A 104 -0.47 0.44 0.10
CA SER A 104 -1.84 0.69 -0.34
C SER A 104 -2.53 -0.62 -0.73
N ILE A 105 -3.78 -0.76 -0.32
CA ILE A 105 -4.69 -1.87 -0.63
C ILE A 105 -5.94 -1.24 -1.23
N ALA A 106 -6.18 -1.45 -2.53
CA ALA A 106 -7.40 -0.98 -3.19
C ALA A 106 -8.31 -2.18 -3.48
N VAL A 107 -9.49 -2.19 -2.86
CA VAL A 107 -10.48 -3.25 -2.94
C VAL A 107 -11.61 -2.83 -3.84
N TYR A 108 -11.82 -3.52 -4.93
CA TYR A 108 -12.91 -3.31 -5.87
C TYR A 108 -14.01 -4.34 -5.61
N TYR A 109 -15.19 -3.85 -5.30
CA TYR A 109 -16.33 -4.71 -5.02
C TYR A 109 -17.10 -5.07 -6.29
N ASP A 110 -17.66 -6.27 -6.29
CA ASP A 110 -18.52 -6.75 -7.37
C ASP A 110 -19.85 -6.01 -7.34
N ARG A 111 -20.24 -5.44 -8.48
CA ARG A 111 -21.48 -4.68 -8.62
C ARG A 111 -22.73 -5.50 -8.29
N ALA A 112 -22.79 -6.74 -8.76
CA ALA A 112 -23.96 -7.59 -8.52
C ALA A 112 -24.09 -7.98 -7.04
N ARG A 113 -22.96 -8.13 -6.35
CA ARG A 113 -22.92 -8.48 -4.91
C ARG A 113 -23.16 -7.28 -3.99
N THR A 114 -23.00 -6.07 -4.49
CA THR A 114 -23.30 -4.82 -3.76
C THR A 114 -24.59 -4.16 -4.26
N ALA A 115 -25.31 -4.79 -5.18
CA ALA A 115 -26.56 -4.26 -5.70
C ALA A 115 -27.60 -4.08 -4.59
N GLY A 116 -28.21 -2.90 -4.54
CA GLY A 116 -29.21 -2.53 -3.53
C GLY A 116 -28.65 -2.01 -2.20
N LEU A 117 -27.33 -2.11 -1.95
CA LEU A 117 -26.72 -1.47 -0.80
C LEU A 117 -26.65 0.04 -1.02
N THR A 118 -27.00 0.79 0.01
CA THR A 118 -26.83 2.24 0.04
C THR A 118 -25.44 2.62 0.55
N HIS A 119 -25.02 3.88 0.33
CA HIS A 119 -23.78 4.41 0.91
C HIS A 119 -23.80 4.28 2.45
N ASP A 120 -24.93 4.55 3.08
CA ASP A 120 -25.09 4.49 4.53
C ASP A 120 -24.95 3.06 5.07
N ASP A 121 -25.36 2.04 4.32
CA ASP A 121 -25.18 0.65 4.72
C ASP A 121 -23.71 0.29 4.79
N LEU A 122 -22.92 0.70 3.78
CA LEU A 122 -21.48 0.46 3.74
C LEU A 122 -20.74 1.28 4.80
N ILE A 123 -21.10 2.56 4.97
CA ILE A 123 -20.52 3.40 6.01
C ILE A 123 -20.76 2.78 7.39
N ARG A 124 -21.95 2.26 7.66
CA ARG A 124 -22.28 1.63 8.96
C ARG A 124 -21.36 0.44 9.23
N VAL A 125 -21.19 -0.46 8.27
CA VAL A 125 -20.30 -1.62 8.40
C VAL A 125 -18.84 -1.20 8.58
N LEU A 126 -18.39 -0.18 7.84
CA LEU A 126 -17.01 0.30 7.93
C LEU A 126 -16.74 1.07 9.22
N ASN A 127 -17.76 1.71 9.79
CA ASN A 127 -17.64 2.36 11.12
C ASN A 127 -17.35 1.34 12.23
N ASP A 128 -17.87 0.12 12.13
CA ASP A 128 -17.59 -0.94 13.10
C ASP A 128 -16.12 -1.38 13.03
N LEU A 129 -15.48 -1.22 11.87
CA LEU A 129 -14.07 -1.60 11.64
C LEU A 129 -13.08 -0.44 11.87
N TYR A 130 -13.43 0.76 11.40
CA TYR A 130 -12.50 1.89 11.33
C TYR A 130 -12.93 3.07 12.23
N GLY A 131 -14.02 2.93 13.01
CA GLY A 131 -14.54 3.98 13.85
C GLY A 131 -15.39 5.02 13.12
N ALA A 132 -15.56 6.21 13.70
CA ALA A 132 -16.34 7.26 13.07
C ALA A 132 -15.59 7.87 11.87
N PRO A 133 -16.27 8.10 10.73
CA PRO A 133 -15.65 8.75 9.59
C PRO A 133 -15.35 10.21 9.91
N LEU A 134 -14.38 10.77 9.23
CA LEU A 134 -14.19 12.22 9.24
C LEU A 134 -15.50 12.87 8.79
N ALA A 135 -15.98 13.85 9.56
CA ALA A 135 -17.18 14.59 9.19
C ALA A 135 -17.01 15.04 7.73
N ALA A 136 -18.05 14.81 6.90
CA ALA A 136 -18.01 15.01 5.44
C ALA A 136 -17.26 16.30 5.11
N ALA A 137 -15.98 16.14 4.86
CA ALA A 137 -15.12 17.26 4.58
C ALA A 137 -15.49 17.73 3.19
N LYS A 138 -16.04 18.92 3.12
CA LYS A 138 -16.15 19.71 1.92
C LYS A 138 -14.90 19.44 1.09
N HIS A 139 -15.07 18.66 0.01
CA HIS A 139 -14.07 18.39 -1.04
C HIS A 139 -12.62 18.70 -0.65
N HIS A 140 -11.97 17.81 0.10
CA HIS A 140 -10.54 17.95 0.31
C HIS A 140 -9.85 17.61 -1.02
N SER A 141 -9.35 18.63 -1.69
CA SER A 141 -8.57 18.53 -2.94
C SER A 141 -7.35 17.59 -2.82
N GLY A 142 -7.00 17.14 -1.60
CA GLY A 142 -5.93 16.20 -1.32
C GLY A 142 -6.34 14.74 -1.50
N VAL A 143 -7.59 14.37 -1.21
CA VAL A 143 -8.07 12.97 -1.32
C VAL A 143 -8.19 12.53 -2.77
N ALA A 144 -8.50 13.46 -3.69
CA ALA A 144 -8.55 13.17 -5.13
C ALA A 144 -7.20 12.74 -5.74
N ARG A 145 -6.07 13.05 -5.07
CA ARG A 145 -4.73 12.61 -5.54
C ARG A 145 -4.48 11.12 -5.28
N PHE A 146 -5.19 10.54 -4.34
CA PHE A 146 -5.00 9.15 -3.89
C PHE A 146 -6.12 8.23 -4.37
N ALA A 147 -7.17 8.78 -4.98
CA ALA A 147 -8.15 7.93 -5.65
C ALA A 147 -7.45 7.16 -6.78
N PRO A 148 -7.76 5.87 -6.95
CA PRO A 148 -7.39 5.18 -8.19
C PRO A 148 -7.76 6.10 -9.35
N SER A 149 -6.94 6.14 -10.41
CA SER A 149 -7.06 7.04 -11.58
C SER A 149 -8.41 7.03 -12.31
N ASP A 150 -9.38 6.32 -11.78
CA ASP A 150 -10.71 6.02 -12.31
C ASP A 150 -11.79 7.00 -11.82
N ALA A 151 -11.50 8.29 -11.69
CA ALA A 151 -12.49 9.32 -11.37
C ALA A 151 -13.49 8.92 -10.25
N ALA A 152 -13.02 8.19 -9.23
CA ALA A 152 -13.85 7.71 -8.14
C ALA A 152 -14.25 8.88 -7.22
N MET A 153 -15.53 9.01 -6.92
CA MET A 153 -16.07 10.02 -6.02
C MET A 153 -15.98 9.52 -4.57
N PRO A 154 -15.25 10.21 -3.67
CA PRO A 154 -15.18 9.81 -2.28
C PRO A 154 -16.55 9.98 -1.61
N ILE A 155 -16.97 8.94 -0.87
CA ILE A 155 -18.23 8.88 -0.12
C ILE A 155 -17.95 9.14 1.37
N ALA A 156 -16.94 8.45 1.93
CA ALA A 156 -16.53 8.58 3.32
C ALA A 156 -15.04 8.30 3.48
N THR A 157 -14.44 8.92 4.49
CA THR A 157 -13.01 8.76 4.80
C THR A 157 -12.85 8.58 6.31
N TRP A 158 -11.99 7.68 6.70
CA TRP A 158 -11.55 7.42 8.07
C TRP A 158 -10.05 7.67 8.16
N GLU A 159 -9.60 8.24 9.26
CA GLU A 159 -8.20 8.52 9.51
C GLU A 159 -7.82 8.07 10.92
N GLN A 160 -6.78 7.26 11.02
CA GLN A 160 -6.22 6.82 12.29
C GLN A 160 -4.69 6.82 12.19
N GLY A 161 -4.05 7.79 12.81
CA GLY A 161 -2.60 7.97 12.75
C GLY A 161 -2.12 8.18 11.31
N ASP A 162 -1.30 7.27 10.80
CA ASP A 162 -0.79 7.30 9.42
C ASP A 162 -1.74 6.63 8.41
N THR A 163 -2.76 5.92 8.90
CA THR A 163 -3.68 5.19 8.02
C THR A 163 -4.84 6.06 7.59
N MET A 164 -5.08 6.08 6.28
CA MET A 164 -6.28 6.63 5.67
C MET A 164 -7.07 5.51 4.98
N VAL A 165 -8.37 5.46 5.26
CA VAL A 165 -9.33 4.57 4.59
C VAL A 165 -10.34 5.43 3.87
N THR A 166 -10.55 5.17 2.59
CA THR A 166 -11.51 5.92 1.77
C THR A 166 -12.45 4.98 1.05
N LEU A 167 -13.74 5.12 1.30
CA LEU A 167 -14.79 4.51 0.48
C LEU A 167 -15.17 5.48 -0.64
N SER A 168 -15.18 5.00 -1.86
CA SER A 168 -15.52 5.77 -3.05
C SER A 168 -16.50 5.02 -3.95
N TRP A 169 -17.22 5.75 -4.79
CA TRP A 169 -17.96 5.21 -5.91
C TRP A 169 -17.21 5.51 -7.21
N SER A 170 -16.99 4.50 -8.03
CA SER A 170 -16.40 4.64 -9.36
C SER A 170 -17.46 4.47 -10.43
N ASP A 171 -17.75 5.53 -11.18
CA ASP A 171 -18.67 5.49 -12.31
C ASP A 171 -18.12 4.62 -13.46
N TYR A 172 -16.81 4.66 -13.65
CA TYR A 172 -16.14 3.85 -14.68
C TYR A 172 -16.30 2.36 -14.44
N ARG A 173 -16.15 1.90 -13.19
CA ARG A 173 -16.32 0.49 -12.80
C ARG A 173 -17.74 0.20 -12.34
N ALA A 174 -18.58 1.23 -12.23
CA ALA A 174 -19.96 1.18 -11.72
C ALA A 174 -20.05 0.39 -10.41
N GLY A 175 -19.18 0.70 -9.45
CA GLY A 175 -19.08 -0.04 -8.19
C GLY A 175 -18.33 0.69 -7.10
N TYR A 176 -18.39 0.14 -5.90
CA TYR A 176 -17.66 0.66 -4.74
C TYR A 176 -16.19 0.26 -4.77
N VAL A 177 -15.37 1.17 -4.29
CA VAL A 177 -13.93 0.98 -4.09
C VAL A 177 -13.58 1.40 -2.67
N LEU A 178 -12.90 0.53 -1.93
CA LEU A 178 -12.32 0.83 -0.63
C LEU A 178 -10.80 0.88 -0.77
N VAL A 179 -10.19 1.99 -0.36
CA VAL A 179 -8.73 2.12 -0.34
C VAL A 179 -8.27 2.26 1.10
N VAL A 180 -7.35 1.40 1.52
CA VAL A 180 -6.64 1.46 2.81
C VAL A 180 -5.19 1.78 2.52
N MET A 181 -4.64 2.87 3.05
CA MET A 181 -3.27 3.28 2.73
C MET A 181 -2.56 3.97 3.89
N SER A 182 -1.22 3.88 3.89
CA SER A 182 -0.34 4.70 4.71
C SER A 182 -0.11 6.03 4.01
N GLN A 183 -0.50 7.15 4.62
CA GLN A 183 -0.34 8.49 4.04
C GLN A 183 1.12 8.86 3.82
N VAL A 184 1.99 8.50 4.78
CA VAL A 184 3.44 8.77 4.71
C VAL A 184 4.07 7.99 3.56
N ARG A 185 3.79 6.69 3.45
CA ARG A 185 4.37 5.84 2.40
C ARG A 185 3.79 6.16 1.01
N GLU A 186 2.51 6.46 0.92
CA GLU A 186 1.88 6.91 -0.33
C GLU A 186 2.51 8.20 -0.82
N SER A 187 2.71 9.18 0.07
CA SER A 187 3.39 10.44 -0.29
C SER A 187 4.81 10.18 -0.79
N ALA A 188 5.56 9.29 -0.13
CA ALA A 188 6.90 8.91 -0.57
C ALA A 188 6.87 8.18 -1.93
N ALA A 189 5.94 7.25 -2.15
CA ALA A 189 5.77 6.54 -3.42
C ALA A 189 5.37 7.48 -4.56
N SER A 190 4.52 8.47 -4.29
CA SER A 190 4.16 9.53 -5.26
C SER A 190 5.36 10.37 -5.66
N LEU A 191 6.20 10.78 -4.71
CA LEU A 191 7.45 11.49 -4.98
C LEU A 191 8.43 10.63 -5.78
N ALA A 192 8.57 9.34 -5.43
CA ALA A 192 9.40 8.39 -6.16
C ALA A 192 8.91 8.20 -7.60
N THR A 193 7.59 8.12 -7.81
CA THR A 193 6.98 8.04 -9.15
C THR A 193 7.32 9.27 -9.99
N ALA A 194 7.16 10.48 -9.42
CA ALA A 194 7.49 11.71 -10.12
C ALA A 194 8.99 11.78 -10.47
N ALA A 195 9.86 11.35 -9.55
CA ALA A 195 11.30 11.29 -9.78
C ALA A 195 11.67 10.24 -10.85
N ALA A 196 11.00 9.08 -10.89
CA ALA A 196 11.19 8.06 -11.90
C ALA A 196 10.84 8.58 -13.29
N VAL A 197 9.68 9.24 -13.45
CA VAL A 197 9.26 9.86 -14.72
C VAL A 197 10.29 10.88 -15.19
N ALA A 198 10.72 11.80 -14.30
CA ALA A 198 11.72 12.80 -14.64
C ALA A 198 13.08 12.21 -15.03
N LEU A 199 13.46 11.08 -14.41
CA LEU A 199 14.67 10.34 -14.76
C LEU A 199 14.54 9.69 -16.14
N ASP A 200 13.41 9.06 -16.41
CA ASP A 200 13.11 8.44 -17.70
C ASP A 200 13.11 9.46 -18.84
N GLU A 201 12.51 10.62 -18.66
CA GLU A 201 12.52 11.71 -19.63
C GLU A 201 13.95 12.21 -19.92
N ARG A 202 14.78 12.33 -18.88
CA ARG A 202 16.18 12.76 -19.01
C ARG A 202 17.03 11.76 -19.76
N GLU A 203 16.81 10.47 -19.51
CA GLU A 203 17.58 9.38 -20.14
C GLU A 203 17.05 8.97 -21.52
N ALA A 204 15.82 9.33 -21.87
CA ALA A 204 15.17 8.95 -23.11
C ALA A 204 16.00 9.31 -24.38
N PRO A 205 16.59 10.50 -24.52
CA PRO A 205 17.40 10.83 -25.70
C PRO A 205 18.62 9.90 -25.86
N ALA A 206 19.35 9.64 -24.77
CA ALA A 206 20.53 8.78 -24.80
C ALA A 206 20.17 7.31 -25.10
N ARG A 207 19.05 6.83 -24.55
CA ARG A 207 18.55 5.48 -24.86
C ARG A 207 18.12 5.33 -26.31
N GLU A 208 17.47 6.36 -26.85
CA GLU A 208 17.05 6.38 -28.24
C GLU A 208 18.27 6.40 -29.20
N GLU A 209 19.29 7.20 -28.90
CA GLU A 209 20.54 7.22 -29.67
C GLU A 209 21.26 5.88 -29.63
N ALA A 210 21.37 5.24 -28.45
CA ALA A 210 21.96 3.93 -28.28
C ALA A 210 21.18 2.86 -29.07
N ARG A 211 19.83 2.91 -29.07
CA ARG A 211 18.99 2.02 -29.85
C ARG A 211 19.25 2.18 -31.34
N ARG A 212 19.22 3.42 -31.85
CA ARG A 212 19.48 3.70 -33.29
C ARG A 212 20.87 3.20 -33.73
N LYS A 213 21.87 3.39 -32.86
CA LYS A 213 23.22 2.90 -33.14
C LYS A 213 23.26 1.38 -33.25
N LYS A 214 22.62 0.69 -32.28
CA LYS A 214 22.52 -0.77 -32.31
C LYS A 214 21.76 -1.27 -33.52
N ASP A 215 20.62 -0.66 -33.87
CA ASP A 215 19.82 -1.06 -35.04
C ASP A 215 20.62 -0.91 -36.33
N ALA A 216 21.42 0.18 -36.46
CA ALA A 216 22.31 0.38 -37.62
C ALA A 216 23.45 -0.65 -37.68
N GLU A 217 24.00 -1.04 -36.52
CA GLU A 217 25.03 -2.11 -36.47
C GLU A 217 24.43 -3.47 -36.82
N ASP A 218 23.25 -3.80 -36.30
CA ASP A 218 22.53 -5.05 -36.61
C ASP A 218 22.16 -5.12 -38.11
N GLN A 219 21.71 -4.00 -38.68
CA GLN A 219 21.40 -3.91 -40.10
C GLN A 219 22.67 -4.16 -40.98
N LYS A 220 23.79 -3.50 -40.68
CA LYS A 220 25.05 -3.73 -41.38
C LYS A 220 25.50 -5.20 -41.30
N ALA A 221 25.40 -5.79 -40.11
CA ALA A 221 25.76 -7.19 -39.93
C ALA A 221 24.82 -8.13 -40.70
N ALA A 222 23.54 -7.79 -40.85
CA ALA A 222 22.60 -8.55 -41.69
C ALA A 222 22.91 -8.42 -43.17
N GLU A 223 23.23 -7.21 -43.64
CA GLU A 223 23.63 -6.95 -45.04
C GLU A 223 24.92 -7.70 -45.41
N GLU A 224 25.92 -7.71 -44.52
CA GLU A 224 27.17 -8.45 -44.74
C GLU A 224 26.92 -9.96 -44.82
N ARG A 225 26.10 -10.52 -43.91
CA ARG A 225 25.74 -11.95 -44.00
C ARG A 225 24.98 -12.28 -45.28
N ALA A 226 24.03 -11.43 -45.68
CA ALA A 226 23.29 -11.60 -46.92
C ALA A 226 24.25 -11.53 -48.17
N ARG A 227 25.19 -10.59 -48.15
CA ARG A 227 26.21 -10.44 -49.20
C ARG A 227 27.09 -11.68 -49.30
N GLU A 228 27.58 -12.19 -48.17
CA GLU A 228 28.40 -13.42 -48.13
C GLU A 228 27.62 -14.64 -48.69
N THR A 229 26.36 -14.80 -48.22
CA THR A 229 25.49 -15.88 -48.68
C THR A 229 25.21 -15.77 -50.19
N ASN A 230 24.85 -14.60 -50.68
CA ASN A 230 24.50 -14.39 -52.08
C ASN A 230 25.71 -14.46 -53.00
N LYS A 231 26.88 -13.98 -52.55
CA LYS A 231 28.13 -14.11 -53.29
C LYS A 231 28.51 -15.56 -53.53
N GLY A 232 28.32 -16.43 -52.51
CA GLY A 232 28.58 -17.88 -52.66
C GLY A 232 27.57 -18.61 -53.54
N ALA A 233 26.34 -18.08 -53.64
CA ALA A 233 25.25 -18.67 -54.45
C ALA A 233 25.18 -18.13 -55.89
N PHE A 234 25.78 -16.96 -56.15
CA PHE A 234 25.71 -16.32 -57.47
C PHE A 234 26.52 -17.12 -58.50
N ARG A 235 25.83 -17.61 -59.51
CA ARG A 235 26.41 -18.27 -60.70
C ARG A 235 25.90 -17.56 -61.94
N PRO A 236 26.75 -16.94 -62.76
CA PRO A 236 26.36 -16.31 -64.03
C PRO A 236 25.86 -17.31 -65.08
#